data_bd9a03b3585438e115c3cd9ded603f44
#
_entry.id   bd9a03b3585438e115c3cd9ded603f44
#
_cell.length_a   1.000
_cell.length_b   1.000
_cell.length_c   1.000
_cell.angle_alpha   90.00
_cell.angle_beta   90.00
_cell.angle_gamma   90.00
#
_symmetry.space_group_name_H-M   'P 1'
#
loop_
_entity.id
_entity.type
_entity.pdbx_description
1 polymer ?
#
loop_
_entity_poly.entity_id
_entity_poly.type
_entity_poly.pdbx_seq_one_letter_code
_entity_poly.pdbx_strand_id
1 'polypeptide(L)'
;MKLFWKMFFSLIIIVTVIFSIFGGIFIKLSFDNSLSRELSRKQNENQMFVYSFEASASMLSSDTEYIQKNDIEKIIDSVKRSMGESQIGITIVNQKEKAIYTDSKIGKNIKIKDLKDNNFGYLIFKNNGSYYLETMSKMTIESGTYYISIVSSINEVYNDINEMMKNYRVILGIALVVTCILAYVFSKKITRPIEKLSDTVSQMAKGQYDTRAKIKTDGEVGDLVNSFNIMADRLEKN
;
A
#
# COMPACT_ATOMS: atom_id res chain seq x y z
N MET A 1 17.44 -29.03 22.23
CA MET A 1 16.15 -28.32 22.16
C MET A 1 15.09 -29.35 21.84
N LYS A 2 14.03 -29.49 22.64
CA LYS A 2 12.96 -30.45 22.41
C LYS A 2 12.27 -30.15 21.07
N LEU A 3 11.79 -31.18 20.38
CA LEU A 3 11.14 -31.10 19.06
C LEU A 3 10.05 -30.01 19.02
N PHE A 4 9.30 -29.88 20.10
CA PHE A 4 8.30 -28.83 20.32
C PHE A 4 8.81 -27.41 20.00
N TRP A 5 9.93 -27.00 20.59
CA TRP A 5 10.46 -25.64 20.42
C TRP A 5 10.93 -25.37 18.99
N LYS A 6 11.48 -26.41 18.35
CA LYS A 6 11.89 -26.29 16.93
C LYS A 6 10.67 -26.05 16.04
N MET A 7 9.61 -26.85 16.20
CA MET A 7 8.37 -26.68 15.42
C MET A 7 7.66 -25.37 15.75
N PHE A 8 7.61 -24.98 17.02
CA PHE A 8 6.97 -23.74 17.46
C PHE A 8 7.63 -22.51 16.81
N PHE A 9 8.94 -22.38 16.95
CA PHE A 9 9.67 -21.24 16.37
C PHE A 9 9.64 -21.28 14.84
N SER A 10 9.75 -22.45 14.21
CA SER A 10 9.64 -22.58 12.76
C SER A 10 8.29 -22.04 12.25
N LEU A 11 7.20 -22.39 12.90
CA LEU A 11 5.86 -21.97 12.51
C LEU A 11 5.67 -20.47 12.68
N ILE A 12 6.13 -19.88 13.78
CA ILE A 12 6.10 -18.42 13.98
C ILE A 12 6.93 -17.71 12.89
N ILE A 13 8.14 -18.18 12.60
CA ILE A 13 9.01 -17.58 11.60
C ILE A 13 8.33 -17.64 10.23
N ILE A 14 7.80 -18.81 9.84
CA ILE A 14 7.12 -18.97 8.55
C ILE A 14 5.95 -18.00 8.42
N VAL A 15 5.07 -17.93 9.42
CA VAL A 15 3.91 -17.03 9.41
C VAL A 15 4.37 -15.58 9.35
N THR A 16 5.37 -15.19 10.16
CA THR A 16 5.89 -13.82 10.17
C THR A 16 6.47 -13.43 8.79
N VAL A 17 7.24 -14.32 8.17
CA VAL A 17 7.84 -14.08 6.84
C VAL A 17 6.75 -13.96 5.78
N ILE A 18 5.77 -14.88 5.76
CA ILE A 18 4.66 -14.85 4.80
C ILE A 18 3.89 -13.53 4.93
N PHE A 19 3.45 -13.17 6.14
CA PHE A 19 2.72 -11.93 6.36
C PHE A 19 3.57 -10.71 5.98
N SER A 20 4.86 -10.67 6.34
CA SER A 20 5.72 -9.53 5.99
C SER A 20 5.85 -9.33 4.48
N ILE A 21 6.02 -10.42 3.72
CA ILE A 21 6.13 -10.35 2.26
C ILE A 21 4.80 -9.91 1.64
N PHE A 22 3.71 -10.63 1.94
CA PHE A 22 2.40 -10.32 1.35
C PHE A 22 1.88 -8.96 1.78
N GLY A 23 2.06 -8.59 3.05
CA GLY A 23 1.66 -7.27 3.54
C GLY A 23 2.43 -6.14 2.89
N GLY A 24 3.74 -6.30 2.72
CA GLY A 24 4.58 -5.32 2.02
C GLY A 24 4.15 -5.13 0.56
N ILE A 25 3.90 -6.24 -0.16
CA ILE A 25 3.40 -6.20 -1.54
C ILE A 25 2.02 -5.54 -1.59
N PHE A 26 1.10 -5.91 -0.70
CA PHE A 26 -0.25 -5.36 -0.68
C PHE A 26 -0.25 -3.85 -0.44
N ILE A 27 0.53 -3.37 0.54
CA ILE A 27 0.63 -1.94 0.86
C ILE A 27 1.22 -1.19 -0.35
N LYS A 28 2.27 -1.73 -0.98
CA LYS A 28 2.87 -1.11 -2.16
C LYS A 28 1.89 -1.01 -3.32
N LEU A 29 1.21 -2.10 -3.67
CA LEU A 29 0.20 -2.11 -4.75
C LEU A 29 -0.95 -1.15 -4.46
N SER A 30 -1.40 -1.07 -3.22
CA SER A 30 -2.46 -0.16 -2.82
C SER A 30 -2.03 1.30 -2.94
N PHE A 31 -0.78 1.62 -2.54
CA PHE A 31 -0.19 2.94 -2.74
C PHE A 31 -0.12 3.32 -4.20
N ASP A 32 0.48 2.45 -5.03
CA ASP A 32 0.66 2.71 -6.46
C ASP A 32 -0.70 2.92 -7.16
N ASN A 33 -1.71 2.14 -6.79
CA ASN A 33 -3.07 2.28 -7.31
C ASN A 33 -3.74 3.60 -6.84
N SER A 34 -3.60 3.96 -5.57
CA SER A 34 -4.17 5.20 -5.03
C SER A 34 -3.50 6.42 -5.66
N LEU A 35 -2.18 6.39 -5.79
CA LEU A 35 -1.42 7.46 -6.43
C LEU A 35 -1.79 7.59 -7.91
N SER A 36 -1.91 6.48 -8.65
CA SER A 36 -2.29 6.50 -10.07
C SER A 36 -3.71 7.06 -10.27
N ARG A 37 -4.66 6.70 -9.41
CA ARG A 37 -6.01 7.27 -9.45
C ARG A 37 -5.99 8.77 -9.19
N GLU A 38 -5.24 9.22 -8.20
CA GLU A 38 -5.12 10.64 -7.87
C GLU A 38 -4.45 11.43 -8.99
N LEU A 39 -3.39 10.89 -9.60
CA LEU A 39 -2.74 11.47 -10.78
C LEU A 39 -3.74 11.64 -11.94
N SER A 40 -4.50 10.58 -12.27
CA SER A 40 -5.50 10.64 -13.34
C SER A 40 -6.61 11.65 -13.03
N ARG A 41 -7.04 11.71 -11.77
CA ARG A 41 -8.03 12.69 -11.32
C ARG A 41 -7.52 14.11 -11.52
N LYS A 42 -6.30 14.40 -11.06
CA LYS A 42 -5.70 15.74 -11.15
C LYS A 42 -5.33 16.13 -12.59
N GLN A 43 -4.98 15.15 -13.42
CA GLN A 43 -4.82 15.38 -14.86
C GLN A 43 -6.14 15.80 -15.50
N ASN A 44 -7.23 15.10 -15.22
CA ASN A 44 -8.55 15.46 -15.73
C ASN A 44 -9.01 16.83 -15.22
N GLU A 45 -8.82 17.13 -13.93
CA GLU A 45 -9.10 18.45 -13.35
C GLU A 45 -8.32 19.55 -14.09
N ASN A 46 -7.03 19.35 -14.34
CA ASN A 46 -6.19 20.30 -15.07
C ASN A 46 -6.68 20.51 -16.51
N GLN A 47 -7.03 19.43 -17.22
CA GLN A 47 -7.58 19.53 -18.57
C GLN A 47 -8.94 20.25 -18.59
N MET A 48 -9.82 19.93 -17.65
CA MET A 48 -11.09 20.64 -17.53
C MET A 48 -10.88 22.13 -17.27
N PHE A 49 -9.89 22.48 -16.44
CA PHE A 49 -9.52 23.87 -16.22
C PHE A 49 -9.05 24.54 -17.51
N VAL A 50 -8.16 23.90 -18.28
CA VAL A 50 -7.69 24.41 -19.57
C VAL A 50 -8.86 24.67 -20.50
N TYR A 51 -9.75 23.69 -20.72
CA TYR A 51 -10.90 23.84 -21.62
C TYR A 51 -11.85 24.94 -21.15
N SER A 52 -12.14 25.03 -19.85
CA SER A 52 -13.01 26.06 -19.30
C SER A 52 -12.40 27.45 -19.45
N PHE A 53 -11.08 27.54 -19.26
CA PHE A 53 -10.35 28.79 -19.46
C PHE A 53 -10.34 29.21 -20.93
N GLU A 54 -10.00 28.31 -21.85
CA GLU A 54 -9.99 28.57 -23.30
C GLU A 54 -11.36 29.00 -23.79
N ALA A 55 -12.43 28.33 -23.37
CA ALA A 55 -13.80 28.71 -23.72
C ALA A 55 -14.17 30.11 -23.21
N SER A 56 -13.84 30.41 -21.94
CA SER A 56 -14.13 31.71 -21.35
C SER A 56 -13.30 32.84 -21.98
N ALA A 57 -12.05 32.56 -22.33
CA ALA A 57 -11.16 33.49 -23.00
C ALA A 57 -11.67 33.82 -24.43
N SER A 58 -12.14 32.82 -25.17
CA SER A 58 -12.70 33.00 -26.52
C SER A 58 -13.98 33.85 -26.52
N MET A 59 -14.80 33.76 -25.45
CA MET A 59 -15.98 34.62 -25.30
C MET A 59 -15.63 36.08 -25.05
N LEU A 60 -14.52 36.36 -24.38
CA LEU A 60 -14.08 37.74 -24.08
C LEU A 60 -13.26 38.35 -25.18
N SER A 61 -12.51 37.56 -25.97
CA SER A 61 -11.66 38.03 -27.06
C SER A 61 -12.44 38.54 -28.28
N SER A 62 -13.74 38.23 -28.38
CA SER A 62 -14.61 38.79 -29.46
C SER A 62 -14.75 40.32 -29.41
N ASP A 63 -14.38 40.96 -28.28
CA ASP A 63 -14.51 42.42 -28.11
C ASP A 63 -13.15 43.16 -28.02
N THR A 64 -12.02 42.49 -27.83
CA THR A 64 -10.71 43.14 -27.70
C THR A 64 -9.56 42.24 -28.18
N GLU A 65 -8.61 42.84 -28.92
CA GLU A 65 -7.45 42.16 -29.55
C GLU A 65 -6.43 41.56 -28.52
N TYR A 66 -6.56 41.88 -27.22
CA TYR A 66 -5.67 41.38 -26.14
C TYR A 66 -6.43 41.14 -24.84
N ILE A 67 -6.29 39.98 -24.26
CA ILE A 67 -6.78 39.64 -22.92
C ILE A 67 -5.95 40.42 -21.87
N GLN A 68 -6.60 41.29 -21.11
CA GLN A 68 -5.95 42.06 -20.06
C GLN A 68 -5.77 41.19 -18.79
N LYS A 69 -4.82 41.56 -17.93
CA LYS A 69 -4.56 40.85 -16.67
C LYS A 69 -5.82 40.68 -15.79
N ASN A 70 -6.65 41.72 -15.73
CA ASN A 70 -7.91 41.70 -14.97
C ASN A 70 -8.92 40.68 -15.51
N ASP A 71 -8.89 40.40 -16.80
CA ASP A 71 -9.78 39.42 -17.42
C ASP A 71 -9.31 38.00 -17.13
N ILE A 72 -7.99 37.78 -17.11
CA ILE A 72 -7.40 36.52 -16.66
C ILE A 72 -7.82 36.20 -15.23
N GLU A 73 -7.75 37.17 -14.31
CA GLU A 73 -8.17 36.99 -12.91
C GLU A 73 -9.66 36.64 -12.81
N LYS A 74 -10.54 37.32 -13.53
CA LYS A 74 -11.99 37.03 -13.56
C LYS A 74 -12.29 35.62 -14.09
N ILE A 75 -11.61 35.21 -15.17
CA ILE A 75 -11.77 33.87 -15.76
C ILE A 75 -11.33 32.81 -14.72
N ILE A 76 -10.16 32.99 -14.10
CA ILE A 76 -9.65 32.06 -13.11
C ILE A 76 -10.60 31.94 -11.93
N ASP A 77 -11.11 33.04 -11.39
CA ASP A 77 -12.06 33.06 -10.29
C ASP A 77 -13.38 32.37 -10.65
N SER A 78 -13.83 32.53 -11.90
CA SER A 78 -15.02 31.86 -12.40
C SER A 78 -14.80 30.34 -12.50
N VAL A 79 -13.69 29.92 -13.10
CA VAL A 79 -13.35 28.50 -13.26
C VAL A 79 -13.11 27.85 -11.90
N LYS A 80 -12.40 28.51 -10.97
CA LYS A 80 -12.21 28.01 -9.60
C LYS A 80 -13.55 27.76 -8.90
N ARG A 81 -14.49 28.70 -8.98
CA ARG A 81 -15.83 28.53 -8.36
C ARG A 81 -16.59 27.35 -8.93
N SER A 82 -16.42 27.05 -10.23
CA SER A 82 -17.10 25.92 -10.88
C SER A 82 -16.47 24.57 -10.52
N MET A 83 -15.19 24.53 -10.20
CA MET A 83 -14.41 23.30 -9.96
C MET A 83 -14.24 22.93 -8.47
N GLY A 84 -14.66 23.81 -7.54
CA GLY A 84 -14.48 23.61 -6.10
C GLY A 84 -13.06 23.95 -5.61
N GLU A 85 -12.93 24.12 -4.29
CA GLU A 85 -11.72 24.66 -3.63
C GLU A 85 -10.56 23.66 -3.45
N SER A 86 -10.45 22.61 -4.25
CA SER A 86 -9.40 21.58 -4.04
C SER A 86 -7.99 22.00 -4.47
N GLN A 87 -7.86 23.18 -5.11
CA GLN A 87 -6.57 23.67 -5.60
C GLN A 87 -5.91 24.61 -4.60
N ILE A 88 -4.61 24.43 -4.39
CA ILE A 88 -3.80 25.22 -3.48
C ILE A 88 -3.21 26.44 -4.19
N GLY A 89 -3.01 26.35 -5.49
CA GLY A 89 -2.51 27.47 -6.27
C GLY A 89 -2.46 27.19 -7.76
N ILE A 90 -2.66 28.24 -8.53
CA ILE A 90 -2.61 28.24 -10.00
C ILE A 90 -1.54 29.22 -10.42
N THR A 91 -0.73 28.83 -11.39
CA THR A 91 0.25 29.70 -12.05
C THR A 91 0.12 29.57 -13.55
N ILE A 92 -0.05 30.69 -14.26
CA ILE A 92 -0.03 30.75 -15.72
C ILE A 92 1.28 31.40 -16.16
N VAL A 93 1.98 30.73 -17.05
CA VAL A 93 3.24 31.24 -17.62
C VAL A 93 3.18 31.31 -19.14
N ASN A 94 3.95 32.21 -19.74
CA ASN A 94 4.16 32.25 -21.17
C ASN A 94 5.23 31.25 -21.63
N GLN A 95 5.49 31.19 -22.94
CA GLN A 95 6.53 30.32 -23.54
C GLN A 95 7.95 30.56 -23.01
N LYS A 96 8.22 31.75 -22.44
CA LYS A 96 9.50 32.09 -21.81
C LYS A 96 9.53 31.78 -20.30
N GLU A 97 8.58 31.02 -19.83
CA GLU A 97 8.39 30.66 -18.40
C GLU A 97 8.16 31.87 -17.47
N LYS A 98 7.86 33.05 -18.01
CA LYS A 98 7.52 34.22 -17.21
C LYS A 98 6.07 34.10 -16.72
N ALA A 99 5.87 34.23 -15.41
CA ALA A 99 4.54 34.21 -14.82
C ALA A 99 3.73 35.45 -15.26
N ILE A 100 2.52 35.18 -15.76
CA ILE A 100 1.50 36.18 -16.10
C ILE A 100 0.53 36.32 -14.93
N TYR A 101 0.20 35.19 -14.33
CA TYR A 101 -0.64 35.09 -13.15
C TYR A 101 -0.09 34.06 -12.18
N THR A 102 -0.19 34.31 -10.88
CA THR A 102 0.06 33.32 -9.84
C THR A 102 -0.67 33.71 -8.57
N ASP A 103 -1.36 32.75 -7.97
CA ASP A 103 -1.89 32.83 -6.60
C ASP A 103 -1.32 31.69 -5.75
N SER A 104 -0.41 30.88 -6.32
CA SER A 104 0.25 29.81 -5.60
C SER A 104 1.20 30.38 -4.55
N LYS A 105 0.98 30.03 -3.29
CA LYS A 105 1.92 30.29 -2.18
C LYS A 105 3.14 29.37 -2.22
N ILE A 106 3.04 28.30 -2.99
CA ILE A 106 4.08 27.31 -3.21
C ILE A 106 4.65 27.55 -4.60
N GLY A 107 5.94 27.84 -4.70
CA GLY A 107 6.55 28.18 -5.97
C GLY A 107 6.33 27.10 -7.04
N LYS A 108 6.36 27.51 -8.30
CA LYS A 108 6.34 26.61 -9.46
C LYS A 108 7.65 25.83 -9.52
N ASN A 109 7.57 24.50 -9.58
CA ASN A 109 8.73 23.59 -9.63
C ASN A 109 8.90 22.89 -10.98
N ILE A 110 7.78 22.67 -11.71
CA ILE A 110 7.79 22.03 -13.04
C ILE A 110 8.20 23.04 -14.13
N LYS A 111 8.95 22.60 -15.13
CA LYS A 111 9.37 23.39 -16.29
C LYS A 111 8.69 22.92 -17.55
N ILE A 112 8.56 23.81 -18.55
CA ILE A 112 7.94 23.50 -19.84
C ILE A 112 8.63 22.32 -20.53
N LYS A 113 9.95 22.18 -20.40
CA LYS A 113 10.72 21.06 -20.97
C LYS A 113 10.38 19.69 -20.36
N ASP A 114 9.73 19.67 -19.19
CA ASP A 114 9.35 18.44 -18.49
C ASP A 114 8.00 17.92 -18.96
N LEU A 115 7.30 18.63 -19.87
CA LEU A 115 6.07 18.16 -20.47
C LEU A 115 6.37 17.04 -21.46
N LYS A 116 5.52 16.00 -21.43
CA LYS A 116 5.55 14.87 -22.37
C LYS A 116 4.84 15.22 -23.69
N ASP A 117 4.86 14.30 -24.65
CA ASP A 117 4.30 14.48 -26.01
C ASP A 117 2.80 14.87 -26.03
N ASN A 118 2.06 14.56 -24.95
CA ASN A 118 0.66 14.96 -24.77
C ASN A 118 0.49 16.38 -24.21
N ASN A 119 1.53 17.20 -24.16
CA ASN A 119 1.54 18.55 -23.59
C ASN A 119 1.13 18.60 -22.10
N PHE A 120 1.33 17.50 -21.37
CA PHE A 120 1.06 17.36 -19.96
C PHE A 120 2.31 16.89 -19.20
N GLY A 121 2.55 17.47 -18.05
CA GLY A 121 3.59 17.05 -17.11
C GLY A 121 3.11 17.11 -15.68
N TYR A 122 3.75 16.34 -14.82
CA TYR A 122 3.50 16.41 -13.38
C TYR A 122 4.76 16.22 -12.56
N LEU A 123 4.74 16.75 -11.35
CA LEU A 123 5.81 16.62 -10.36
C LEU A 123 5.21 16.43 -8.98
N ILE A 124 5.69 15.42 -8.25
CA ILE A 124 5.36 15.24 -6.82
C ILE A 124 6.52 15.75 -6.00
N PHE A 125 6.21 16.59 -5.02
CA PHE A 125 7.22 17.15 -4.12
C PHE A 125 6.69 17.31 -2.69
N LYS A 126 7.62 17.44 -1.74
CA LYS A 126 7.30 17.66 -0.33
C LYS A 126 7.68 19.07 0.07
N ASN A 127 6.77 19.78 0.73
CA ASN A 127 7.02 21.10 1.29
C ASN A 127 6.38 21.20 2.69
N ASN A 128 7.16 21.66 3.67
CA ASN A 128 6.73 21.80 5.06
C ASN A 128 6.02 20.57 5.65
N GLY A 129 6.52 19.36 5.31
CA GLY A 129 5.95 18.11 5.81
C GLY A 129 4.77 17.56 5.00
N SER A 130 4.16 18.35 4.12
CA SER A 130 3.02 17.98 3.27
C SER A 130 3.45 17.59 1.87
N TYR A 131 2.72 16.68 1.24
CA TYR A 131 2.95 16.23 -0.13
C TYR A 131 2.04 16.96 -1.10
N TYR A 132 2.63 17.42 -2.20
CA TYR A 132 1.96 18.17 -3.24
C TYR A 132 2.19 17.52 -4.59
N LEU A 133 1.18 17.64 -5.44
CA LEU A 133 1.23 17.30 -6.85
C LEU A 133 1.08 18.60 -7.62
N GLU A 134 2.08 18.93 -8.43
CA GLU A 134 2.01 19.99 -9.42
C GLU A 134 1.76 19.36 -10.79
N THR A 135 0.72 19.78 -11.47
CA THR A 135 0.39 19.40 -12.84
C THR A 135 0.57 20.60 -13.75
N MET A 136 1.11 20.40 -14.95
CA MET A 136 1.25 21.44 -15.95
C MET A 136 0.69 20.98 -17.28
N SER A 137 -0.11 21.84 -17.93
CA SER A 137 -0.63 21.64 -19.28
C SER A 137 -0.38 22.83 -20.16
N LYS A 138 -0.26 22.57 -21.47
CA LYS A 138 -0.26 23.59 -22.51
C LYS A 138 -1.69 24.08 -22.73
N MET A 139 -1.84 25.37 -22.92
CA MET A 139 -3.09 26.07 -23.21
C MET A 139 -2.87 26.99 -24.41
N THR A 140 -3.82 27.00 -25.36
CA THR A 140 -3.71 27.84 -26.55
C THR A 140 -4.97 28.69 -26.69
N ILE A 141 -4.79 30.00 -26.62
CA ILE A 141 -5.84 31.00 -26.83
C ILE A 141 -5.43 31.89 -28.01
N GLU A 142 -6.34 32.73 -28.52
CA GLU A 142 -6.08 33.59 -29.69
C GLU A 142 -4.83 34.46 -29.50
N SER A 143 -4.58 34.96 -28.29
CA SER A 143 -3.43 35.78 -27.96
C SER A 143 -2.08 35.00 -27.85
N GLY A 144 -2.09 33.66 -27.98
CA GLY A 144 -0.86 32.84 -27.99
C GLY A 144 -0.92 31.55 -27.17
N THR A 145 0.25 30.96 -27.03
CA THR A 145 0.42 29.74 -26.23
C THR A 145 0.90 30.06 -24.81
N TYR A 146 0.23 29.48 -23.85
CA TYR A 146 0.50 29.59 -22.42
C TYR A 146 0.59 28.21 -21.80
N TYR A 147 1.07 28.16 -20.56
CA TYR A 147 1.11 26.93 -19.77
C TYR A 147 0.52 27.20 -18.41
N ILE A 148 -0.38 26.31 -18.01
CA ILE A 148 -1.00 26.39 -16.70
C ILE A 148 -0.44 25.34 -15.78
N SER A 149 0.04 25.76 -14.62
CA SER A 149 0.49 24.89 -13.53
C SER A 149 -0.53 24.98 -12.41
N ILE A 150 -1.00 23.82 -11.93
CA ILE A 150 -1.92 23.69 -10.80
C ILE A 150 -1.26 22.86 -9.72
N VAL A 151 -1.15 23.43 -8.51
CA VAL A 151 -0.64 22.75 -7.32
C VAL A 151 -1.81 22.27 -6.47
N SER A 152 -1.82 21.01 -6.13
CA SER A 152 -2.83 20.37 -5.27
C SER A 152 -2.18 19.57 -4.16
N SER A 153 -2.85 19.46 -3.00
CA SER A 153 -2.41 18.57 -1.93
C SER A 153 -2.78 17.12 -2.27
N ILE A 154 -1.84 16.21 -2.02
CA ILE A 154 -2.06 14.77 -2.10
C ILE A 154 -1.80 14.07 -0.76
N ASN A 155 -1.92 14.82 0.33
CA ASN A 155 -1.73 14.28 1.68
C ASN A 155 -2.70 13.14 2.01
N GLU A 156 -3.91 13.15 1.46
CA GLU A 156 -4.88 12.07 1.66
C GLU A 156 -4.31 10.72 1.24
N VAL A 157 -3.66 10.64 0.07
CA VAL A 157 -3.02 9.41 -0.41
C VAL A 157 -1.99 8.87 0.59
N TYR A 158 -1.20 9.76 1.18
CA TYR A 158 -0.18 9.37 2.16
C TYR A 158 -0.77 9.05 3.54
N ASN A 159 -1.85 9.73 3.93
CA ASN A 159 -2.56 9.44 5.17
C ASN A 159 -3.27 8.09 5.12
N ASP A 160 -3.90 7.75 4.00
CA ASP A 160 -4.54 6.45 3.77
C ASP A 160 -3.53 5.32 3.94
N ILE A 161 -2.32 5.48 3.40
CA ILE A 161 -1.26 4.48 3.57
C ILE A 161 -0.83 4.35 5.03
N ASN A 162 -0.73 5.43 5.77
CA ASN A 162 -0.40 5.38 7.19
C ASN A 162 -1.48 4.63 8.00
N GLU A 163 -2.76 4.85 7.68
CA GLU A 163 -3.87 4.10 8.28
C GLU A 163 -3.82 2.62 7.89
N MET A 164 -3.58 2.31 6.62
CA MET A 164 -3.41 0.92 6.17
C MET A 164 -2.26 0.23 6.90
N MET A 165 -1.12 0.89 7.07
CA MET A 165 0.02 0.37 7.83
C MET A 165 -0.32 0.14 9.31
N LYS A 166 -1.14 1.01 9.91
CA LYS A 166 -1.63 0.82 11.29
C LYS A 166 -2.52 -0.42 11.38
N ASN A 167 -3.49 -0.54 10.51
CA ASN A 167 -4.41 -1.67 10.47
C ASN A 167 -3.67 -2.99 10.18
N TYR A 168 -2.70 -2.98 9.27
CA TYR A 168 -1.86 -4.12 8.98
C TYR A 168 -1.09 -4.61 10.22
N ARG A 169 -0.50 -3.71 11.03
CA ARG A 169 0.18 -4.08 12.28
C ARG A 169 -0.75 -4.76 13.27
N VAL A 170 -2.00 -4.31 13.37
CA VAL A 170 -3.01 -4.96 14.23
C VAL A 170 -3.32 -6.37 13.72
N ILE A 171 -3.55 -6.52 12.42
CA ILE A 171 -3.83 -7.83 11.79
C ILE A 171 -2.66 -8.79 12.01
N LEU A 172 -1.42 -8.33 11.83
CA LEU A 172 -0.21 -9.12 12.09
C LEU A 172 -0.15 -9.58 13.55
N GLY A 173 -0.46 -8.69 14.50
CA GLY A 173 -0.52 -9.02 15.93
C GLY A 173 -1.55 -10.12 16.22
N ILE A 174 -2.74 -10.01 15.68
CA ILE A 174 -3.80 -11.03 15.81
C ILE A 174 -3.35 -12.36 15.19
N ALA A 175 -2.76 -12.34 14.00
CA ALA A 175 -2.25 -13.54 13.33
C ALA A 175 -1.20 -14.27 14.15
N LEU A 176 -0.29 -13.53 14.81
CA LEU A 176 0.72 -14.12 15.69
C LEU A 176 0.09 -14.78 16.93
N VAL A 177 -0.90 -14.13 17.55
CA VAL A 177 -1.63 -14.72 18.69
C VAL A 177 -2.33 -16.03 18.28
N VAL A 178 -3.05 -16.01 17.15
CA VAL A 178 -3.70 -17.21 16.62
C VAL A 178 -2.68 -18.32 16.33
N THR A 179 -1.55 -17.95 15.74
CA THR A 179 -0.45 -18.90 15.47
C THR A 179 0.08 -19.54 16.75
N CYS A 180 0.26 -18.76 17.82
CA CYS A 180 0.69 -19.30 19.12
C CYS A 180 -0.32 -20.28 19.71
N ILE A 181 -1.63 -19.98 19.61
CA ILE A 181 -2.70 -20.88 20.08
C ILE A 181 -2.67 -22.18 19.27
N LEU A 182 -2.62 -22.09 17.95
CA LEU A 182 -2.56 -23.26 17.07
C LEU A 182 -1.30 -24.10 17.36
N ALA A 183 -0.14 -23.48 17.48
CA ALA A 183 1.10 -24.16 17.79
C ALA A 183 1.03 -24.89 19.13
N TYR A 184 0.38 -24.30 20.16
CA TYR A 184 0.16 -24.95 21.44
C TYR A 184 -0.74 -26.19 21.30
N VAL A 185 -1.86 -26.08 20.56
CA VAL A 185 -2.79 -27.18 20.33
C VAL A 185 -2.11 -28.34 19.57
N PHE A 186 -1.38 -28.01 18.49
CA PHE A 186 -0.59 -29.00 17.75
C PHE A 186 0.46 -29.69 18.61
N SER A 187 1.14 -28.92 19.45
CA SER A 187 2.10 -29.49 20.38
C SER A 187 1.48 -30.51 21.32
N LYS A 188 0.33 -30.16 21.92
CA LYS A 188 -0.34 -31.03 22.89
C LYS A 188 -0.89 -32.30 22.24
N LYS A 189 -1.44 -32.19 21.01
CA LYS A 189 -2.14 -33.31 20.35
C LYS A 189 -1.21 -34.20 19.49
N ILE A 190 -0.11 -33.68 18.98
CA ILE A 190 0.75 -34.39 18.03
C ILE A 190 2.17 -34.49 18.55
N THR A 191 2.85 -33.39 18.83
CA THR A 191 4.29 -33.39 19.08
C THR A 191 4.64 -34.14 20.38
N ARG A 192 3.95 -33.86 21.48
CA ARG A 192 4.20 -34.52 22.76
C ARG A 192 3.94 -36.02 22.78
N PRO A 193 2.82 -36.55 22.20
CA PRO A 193 2.62 -37.97 22.03
C PRO A 193 3.74 -38.65 21.24
N ILE A 194 4.18 -38.06 20.13
CA ILE A 194 5.27 -38.59 19.30
C ILE A 194 6.60 -38.60 20.07
N GLU A 195 6.96 -37.55 20.82
CA GLU A 195 8.15 -37.53 21.66
C GLU A 195 8.11 -38.66 22.69
N LYS A 196 6.97 -38.84 23.38
CA LYS A 196 6.82 -39.91 24.35
C LYS A 196 6.92 -41.31 23.74
N LEU A 197 6.31 -41.50 22.56
CA LEU A 197 6.41 -42.75 21.82
C LEU A 197 7.87 -43.05 21.44
N SER A 198 8.59 -42.06 20.93
CA SER A 198 10.02 -42.16 20.58
C SER A 198 10.88 -42.53 21.80
N ASP A 199 10.60 -41.93 22.99
CA ASP A 199 11.30 -42.27 24.21
C ASP A 199 11.02 -43.75 24.62
N THR A 200 9.75 -44.21 24.47
CA THR A 200 9.39 -45.61 24.78
C THR A 200 10.06 -46.59 23.82
N VAL A 201 10.07 -46.26 22.53
CA VAL A 201 10.82 -47.07 21.50
C VAL A 201 12.30 -47.19 21.85
N SER A 202 12.90 -46.06 22.29
CA SER A 202 14.33 -46.05 22.70
C SER A 202 14.60 -46.91 23.94
N GLN A 203 13.66 -47.02 24.90
CA GLN A 203 13.75 -47.88 26.05
C GLN A 203 13.65 -49.37 25.63
N MET A 204 12.73 -49.71 24.74
CA MET A 204 12.64 -51.06 24.20
C MET A 204 13.92 -51.49 23.46
N ALA A 205 14.52 -50.59 22.67
CA ALA A 205 15.78 -50.87 21.99
C ALA A 205 16.94 -51.15 22.93
N LYS A 206 16.85 -50.75 24.21
CA LYS A 206 17.81 -51.04 25.25
C LYS A 206 17.51 -52.33 26.03
N GLY A 207 16.53 -53.11 25.56
CA GLY A 207 16.18 -54.41 26.16
C GLY A 207 15.06 -54.33 27.21
N GLN A 208 14.40 -53.19 27.39
CA GLN A 208 13.25 -53.04 28.31
C GLN A 208 11.95 -53.41 27.59
N TYR A 209 11.67 -54.68 27.35
CA TYR A 209 10.55 -55.15 26.54
C TYR A 209 9.20 -55.09 27.30
N ASP A 210 9.18 -54.85 28.59
CA ASP A 210 7.99 -54.63 29.42
C ASP A 210 7.42 -53.22 29.31
N THR A 211 8.11 -52.32 28.61
CA THR A 211 7.69 -50.93 28.46
C THR A 211 6.54 -50.79 27.49
N ARG A 212 5.50 -50.04 27.86
CA ARG A 212 4.34 -49.71 27.03
C ARG A 212 4.14 -48.20 26.89
N ALA A 213 3.72 -47.76 25.72
CA ALA A 213 3.37 -46.37 25.48
C ALA A 213 2.00 -46.05 26.09
N LYS A 214 1.98 -45.52 27.30
CA LYS A 214 0.75 -45.07 28.01
C LYS A 214 0.38 -43.66 27.59
N ILE A 215 -0.02 -43.50 26.31
CA ILE A 215 -0.31 -42.22 25.69
C ILE A 215 -1.79 -42.22 25.30
N LYS A 216 -2.58 -41.29 25.84
CA LYS A 216 -3.97 -41.07 25.43
C LYS A 216 -4.00 -40.02 24.33
N THR A 217 -4.25 -40.43 23.11
CA THR A 217 -4.39 -39.58 21.93
C THR A 217 -5.29 -40.29 20.91
N ASP A 218 -5.97 -39.52 20.10
CA ASP A 218 -6.92 -39.99 19.09
C ASP A 218 -6.32 -39.85 17.68
N GLY A 219 -7.00 -40.43 16.67
CA GLY A 219 -6.59 -40.36 15.27
C GLY A 219 -5.33 -41.17 14.97
N GLU A 220 -4.63 -40.81 13.89
CA GLU A 220 -3.48 -41.55 13.35
C GLU A 220 -2.35 -41.74 14.38
N VAL A 221 -2.19 -40.78 15.30
CA VAL A 221 -1.20 -40.91 16.38
C VAL A 221 -1.65 -41.94 17.42
N GLY A 222 -2.96 -42.06 17.67
CA GLY A 222 -3.53 -43.08 18.52
C GLY A 222 -3.33 -44.49 17.92
N ASP A 223 -3.58 -44.64 16.64
CA ASP A 223 -3.37 -45.88 15.90
C ASP A 223 -1.91 -46.30 15.92
N LEU A 224 -0.98 -45.36 15.78
CA LEU A 224 0.45 -45.62 15.88
C LEU A 224 0.85 -46.13 17.29
N VAL A 225 0.31 -45.51 18.35
CA VAL A 225 0.52 -45.95 19.73
C VAL A 225 0.03 -47.38 19.98
N ASN A 226 -1.17 -47.70 19.48
CA ASN A 226 -1.79 -49.00 19.59
C ASN A 226 -0.95 -50.07 18.83
N SER A 227 -0.55 -49.76 17.60
CA SER A 227 0.31 -50.68 16.79
C SER A 227 1.64 -50.94 17.45
N PHE A 228 2.25 -49.91 18.07
CA PHE A 228 3.48 -50.04 18.85
C PHE A 228 3.29 -50.98 20.05
N ASN A 229 2.21 -50.80 20.84
CA ASN A 229 1.95 -51.62 22.00
C ASN A 229 1.70 -53.10 21.61
N ILE A 230 1.00 -53.37 20.50
CA ILE A 230 0.80 -54.73 19.97
C ILE A 230 2.16 -55.36 19.58
N MET A 231 3.04 -54.58 18.95
CA MET A 231 4.39 -55.06 18.62
C MET A 231 5.20 -55.37 19.89
N ALA A 232 5.10 -54.49 20.92
CA ALA A 232 5.77 -54.69 22.20
C ALA A 232 5.32 -55.97 22.89
N ASP A 233 3.97 -56.27 22.87
CA ASP A 233 3.42 -57.50 23.47
C ASP A 233 3.96 -58.76 22.78
N ARG A 234 4.22 -58.70 21.48
CA ARG A 234 4.78 -59.85 20.72
C ARG A 234 6.28 -60.07 21.04
N LEU A 235 7.04 -58.97 21.23
CA LEU A 235 8.46 -59.03 21.54
C LEU A 235 8.76 -59.53 22.97
N GLU A 236 7.86 -59.20 23.92
CA GLU A 236 8.02 -59.67 25.31
C GLU A 236 7.74 -61.19 25.47
N LYS A 237 6.89 -61.75 24.56
CA LYS A 237 6.50 -63.16 24.62
C LYS A 237 7.48 -64.11 23.89
N ASN A 238 8.42 -63.58 23.13
CA ASN A 238 9.47 -64.33 22.45
C ASN A 238 10.76 -64.32 23.22
#